data_c6037bdaae5d2be15fd2cc47e725d01d
#
_entry.id   c6037bdaae5d2be15fd2cc47e725d01d
#
_cell.length_a   1.000
_cell.length_b   1.000
_cell.length_c   1.000
_cell.angle_alpha   90.00
_cell.angle_beta   90.00
_cell.angle_gamma   90.00
#
_symmetry.space_group_name_H-M   'P 1'
#
loop_
_entity.id
_entity.type
_entity.pdbx_description
1 polymer ?
#
loop_
_entity_poly.entity_id
_entity_poly.type
_entity_poly.pdbx_seq_one_letter_code
_entity_poly.pdbx_strand_id
1 'polypeptide(L)'
;MPLLTTVVGSYPQPGWLIDRDRLGDRLPPRVRARELWRVPEPFLEEAQDDATRLAVQDMERAGVDVITDGEMRRESYSNRFATALEGVDLDEPGVALDRTGHENPVPRVVGPIRRARPVEVRDVEFLRSITDRRIKITVPGPFTMTQQAQNDHYADDRSLALAYAEAVNEELRDLKAAGADVVQIDEPYLQARPEPAREYALEAIDRALDGIEGETVLHTCFGYAHVVKDKPSGYPFLRELNDCRATHLSLEAAQPGLDPEVLRQVPDKTIVLGVLDLGSEEVETPEVVAERIRRALEVVPPERLVVAPDCGMKYLPRDVAFAKLRALVEAAAQVRSRLGASAGLSS
;
A
#
# COMPACT_ATOMS: atom_id res chain seq x y z
N MET A 1 -19.27 7.17 -9.67
CA MET A 1 -20.03 6.29 -8.76
C MET A 1 -19.42 6.48 -7.38
N PRO A 2 -20.18 6.82 -6.34
CA PRO A 2 -19.64 6.94 -4.98
C PRO A 2 -19.28 5.58 -4.39
N LEU A 3 -18.44 5.57 -3.36
CA LEU A 3 -18.01 4.39 -2.63
C LEU A 3 -17.33 3.32 -3.50
N LEU A 4 -16.32 3.69 -4.28
CA LEU A 4 -15.50 2.70 -5.00
C LEU A 4 -14.84 1.73 -4.01
N THR A 5 -14.62 0.51 -4.46
CA THR A 5 -13.89 -0.53 -3.72
C THR A 5 -12.49 -0.70 -4.31
N THR A 6 -11.50 -0.89 -3.45
CA THR A 6 -10.11 -1.17 -3.88
C THR A 6 -9.43 -2.13 -2.90
N VAL A 7 -8.23 -2.56 -3.23
CA VAL A 7 -7.28 -3.22 -2.33
C VAL A 7 -6.13 -2.25 -2.01
N VAL A 8 -5.41 -2.46 -0.91
CA VAL A 8 -4.25 -1.60 -0.58
C VAL A 8 -3.11 -1.85 -1.56
N GLY A 9 -2.65 -3.07 -1.69
CA GLY A 9 -1.57 -3.44 -2.62
C GLY A 9 -1.48 -4.95 -2.74
N SER A 10 -0.82 -5.59 -1.77
CA SER A 10 -0.52 -7.02 -1.83
C SER A 10 -1.74 -7.92 -1.64
N TYR A 11 -1.72 -9.04 -2.36
CA TYR A 11 -2.67 -10.15 -2.28
C TYR A 11 -1.90 -11.46 -1.96
N PRO A 12 -2.53 -12.51 -1.42
CA PRO A 12 -1.82 -13.73 -1.08
C PRO A 12 -1.13 -14.39 -2.28
N GLN A 13 0.18 -14.48 -2.21
CA GLN A 13 0.99 -15.16 -3.23
C GLN A 13 0.77 -16.67 -3.15
N PRO A 14 0.69 -17.38 -4.29
CA PRO A 14 0.55 -18.84 -4.29
C PRO A 14 1.74 -19.56 -3.64
N GLY A 15 1.46 -20.62 -2.88
CA GLY A 15 2.50 -21.41 -2.22
C GLY A 15 3.46 -22.16 -3.18
N TRP A 16 3.08 -22.33 -4.45
CA TRP A 16 3.98 -22.85 -5.47
C TRP A 16 4.97 -21.79 -5.98
N LEU A 17 4.65 -20.49 -5.85
CA LEU A 17 5.51 -19.38 -6.27
C LEU A 17 6.51 -19.01 -5.18
N ILE A 18 6.04 -18.84 -3.94
CA ILE A 18 6.84 -18.39 -2.81
C ILE A 18 6.68 -19.30 -1.60
N ASP A 19 7.74 -19.44 -0.81
CA ASP A 19 7.70 -20.15 0.46
C ASP A 19 7.00 -19.30 1.53
N ARG A 20 5.70 -19.53 1.68
CA ARG A 20 4.85 -18.76 2.60
C ARG A 20 5.19 -18.96 4.07
N ASP A 21 5.63 -20.16 4.44
CA ASP A 21 6.01 -20.49 5.82
C ASP A 21 7.25 -19.70 6.20
N ARG A 22 8.31 -19.79 5.38
CA ARG A 22 9.53 -18.98 5.59
C ARG A 22 9.31 -17.47 5.50
N LEU A 23 8.35 -17.02 4.68
CA LEU A 23 7.98 -15.60 4.61
C LEU A 23 7.24 -15.16 5.87
N GLY A 24 6.37 -16.00 6.44
CA GLY A 24 5.62 -15.75 7.66
C GLY A 24 6.46 -15.81 8.93
N ASP A 25 7.48 -16.66 8.97
CA ASP A 25 8.34 -16.87 10.13
C ASP A 25 9.42 -15.79 10.32
N ARG A 26 9.44 -14.76 9.46
CA ARG A 26 10.43 -13.69 9.51
C ARG A 26 9.78 -12.31 9.40
N LEU A 27 10.52 -11.28 9.82
CA LEU A 27 10.15 -9.90 9.53
C LEU A 27 10.09 -9.67 8.01
N PRO A 28 9.18 -8.80 7.50
CA PRO A 28 9.12 -8.49 6.09
C PRO A 28 10.49 -8.04 5.57
N PRO A 29 11.06 -8.71 4.55
CA PRO A 29 12.42 -8.44 4.09
C PRO A 29 12.54 -7.00 3.54
N ARG A 30 13.65 -6.33 3.87
CA ARG A 30 13.99 -4.99 3.35
C ARG A 30 15.03 -5.04 2.25
N VAL A 31 15.79 -6.12 2.17
CA VAL A 31 16.67 -6.49 1.06
C VAL A 31 16.07 -7.65 0.28
N ARG A 32 16.62 -7.96 -0.91
CA ARG A 32 16.11 -9.07 -1.70
C ARG A 32 16.27 -10.39 -0.94
N ALA A 33 15.21 -11.18 -0.94
CA ALA A 33 15.12 -12.48 -0.28
C ALA A 33 14.80 -13.56 -1.32
N ARG A 34 15.72 -13.72 -2.29
CA ARG A 34 15.56 -14.60 -3.47
C ARG A 34 15.33 -16.06 -3.09
N GLU A 35 15.82 -16.47 -1.93
CA GLU A 35 15.65 -17.81 -1.37
C GLU A 35 14.21 -18.15 -0.97
N LEU A 36 13.32 -17.17 -0.98
CA LEU A 36 11.89 -17.37 -0.75
C LEU A 36 11.15 -17.87 -2.00
N TRP A 37 11.68 -17.58 -3.19
CA TRP A 37 11.06 -18.04 -4.43
C TRP A 37 11.26 -19.54 -4.63
N ARG A 38 10.17 -20.27 -4.91
CA ARG A 38 10.18 -21.72 -5.14
C ARG A 38 10.40 -22.06 -6.62
N VAL A 39 10.25 -21.09 -7.50
CA VAL A 39 10.46 -21.24 -8.94
C VAL A 39 11.86 -20.73 -9.30
N PRO A 40 12.72 -21.54 -9.94
CA PRO A 40 14.05 -21.09 -10.31
C PRO A 40 14.03 -20.16 -11.52
N GLU A 41 15.04 -19.32 -11.64
CA GLU A 41 15.38 -18.68 -12.90
C GLU A 41 15.69 -19.75 -13.98
N PRO A 42 15.26 -19.63 -15.24
CA PRO A 42 14.63 -18.46 -15.88
C PRO A 42 13.07 -18.46 -15.85
N PHE A 43 12.43 -19.37 -15.13
CA PHE A 43 10.97 -19.55 -15.13
C PHE A 43 10.24 -18.61 -14.15
N LEU A 44 10.98 -17.91 -13.30
CA LEU A 44 10.38 -17.11 -12.23
C LEU A 44 9.49 -15.97 -12.76
N GLU A 45 9.92 -15.30 -13.82
CA GLU A 45 9.12 -14.19 -14.39
C GLU A 45 7.77 -14.69 -14.93
N GLU A 46 7.75 -15.81 -15.68
CA GLU A 46 6.52 -16.43 -16.19
C GLU A 46 5.60 -16.86 -15.04
N ALA A 47 6.16 -17.45 -13.99
CA ALA A 47 5.40 -17.86 -12.82
C ALA A 47 4.80 -16.66 -12.06
N GLN A 48 5.51 -15.55 -12.00
CA GLN A 48 5.01 -14.29 -11.41
C GLN A 48 3.90 -13.68 -12.27
N ASP A 49 3.98 -13.78 -13.59
CA ASP A 49 2.92 -13.38 -14.52
C ASP A 49 1.65 -14.19 -14.28
N ASP A 50 1.77 -15.51 -14.16
CA ASP A 50 0.63 -16.38 -13.87
C ASP A 50 0.03 -16.11 -12.50
N ALA A 51 0.84 -15.90 -11.49
CA ALA A 51 0.36 -15.49 -10.17
C ALA A 51 -0.37 -14.16 -10.20
N THR A 52 0.10 -13.18 -11.00
CA THR A 52 -0.58 -11.89 -11.20
C THR A 52 -1.94 -12.10 -11.86
N ARG A 53 -2.05 -12.94 -12.89
CA ARG A 53 -3.34 -13.30 -13.50
C ARG A 53 -4.32 -13.89 -12.49
N LEU A 54 -3.84 -14.77 -11.59
CA LEU A 54 -4.67 -15.35 -10.54
C LEU A 54 -5.17 -14.31 -9.54
N ALA A 55 -4.32 -13.37 -9.13
CA ALA A 55 -4.69 -12.29 -8.22
C ALA A 55 -5.74 -11.36 -8.86
N VAL A 56 -5.52 -10.94 -10.11
CA VAL A 56 -6.45 -10.14 -10.90
C VAL A 56 -7.80 -10.84 -11.03
N GLN A 57 -7.79 -12.12 -11.40
CA GLN A 57 -9.02 -12.91 -11.54
C GLN A 57 -9.82 -12.97 -10.22
N ASP A 58 -9.15 -13.12 -9.08
CA ASP A 58 -9.85 -13.13 -7.79
C ASP A 58 -10.46 -11.76 -7.48
N MET A 59 -9.73 -10.67 -7.69
CA MET A 59 -10.23 -9.30 -7.46
C MET A 59 -11.42 -8.98 -8.39
N GLU A 60 -11.34 -9.37 -9.67
CA GLU A 60 -12.43 -9.18 -10.65
C GLU A 60 -13.68 -10.01 -10.29
N ARG A 61 -13.49 -11.28 -9.92
CA ARG A 61 -14.58 -12.18 -9.48
C ARG A 61 -15.22 -11.72 -8.18
N ALA A 62 -14.44 -11.11 -7.28
CA ALA A 62 -14.97 -10.45 -6.09
C ALA A 62 -15.75 -9.17 -6.43
N GLY A 63 -15.50 -8.55 -7.58
CA GLY A 63 -16.17 -7.34 -8.05
C GLY A 63 -15.49 -6.05 -7.61
N VAL A 64 -14.20 -6.09 -7.25
CA VAL A 64 -13.43 -4.90 -6.85
C VAL A 64 -13.33 -3.90 -8.01
N ASP A 65 -13.55 -2.61 -7.74
CA ASP A 65 -13.59 -1.56 -8.76
C ASP A 65 -12.20 -1.13 -9.24
N VAL A 66 -11.24 -1.00 -8.32
CA VAL A 66 -9.84 -0.60 -8.62
C VAL A 66 -8.91 -1.68 -8.07
N ILE A 67 -8.20 -2.37 -8.95
CA ILE A 67 -7.39 -3.54 -8.63
C ILE A 67 -5.89 -3.26 -8.70
N THR A 68 -5.06 -4.17 -8.20
CA THR A 68 -3.58 -4.09 -8.23
C THR A 68 -2.98 -5.34 -8.87
N ASP A 69 -1.66 -5.36 -9.05
CA ASP A 69 -0.87 -6.55 -9.43
C ASP A 69 -0.77 -7.61 -8.31
N GLY A 70 -1.31 -7.29 -7.12
CA GLY A 70 -1.20 -8.11 -5.91
C GLY A 70 0.21 -8.22 -5.35
N GLU A 71 1.17 -7.44 -5.87
CA GLU A 71 2.60 -7.49 -5.51
C GLU A 71 3.21 -8.89 -5.73
N MET A 72 2.78 -9.59 -6.77
CA MET A 72 3.18 -10.98 -7.01
C MET A 72 4.68 -11.15 -7.30
N ARG A 73 5.38 -10.05 -7.71
CA ARG A 73 6.81 -10.03 -8.00
C ARG A 73 7.68 -9.53 -6.86
N ARG A 74 7.10 -9.33 -5.66
CA ARG A 74 7.78 -8.70 -4.53
C ARG A 74 7.78 -9.62 -3.31
N GLU A 75 8.94 -9.80 -2.68
CA GLU A 75 9.01 -10.48 -1.39
C GLU A 75 8.38 -9.61 -0.30
N SER A 76 8.55 -8.28 -0.42
CA SER A 76 7.94 -7.26 0.43
C SER A 76 7.64 -6.00 -0.37
N TYR A 77 6.81 -5.13 0.15
CA TYR A 77 6.37 -3.90 -0.54
C TYR A 77 7.52 -2.94 -0.91
N SER A 78 8.61 -2.91 -0.14
CA SER A 78 9.69 -1.92 -0.32
C SER A 78 10.97 -2.47 -0.93
N ASN A 79 11.27 -3.77 -0.72
CA ASN A 79 12.61 -4.28 -0.97
C ASN A 79 13.01 -4.30 -2.45
N ARG A 80 12.07 -4.59 -3.36
CA ARG A 80 12.35 -4.64 -4.79
C ARG A 80 12.76 -3.26 -5.33
N PHE A 81 12.00 -2.22 -5.01
CA PHE A 81 12.29 -0.87 -5.45
C PHE A 81 13.56 -0.34 -4.81
N ALA A 82 13.67 -0.39 -3.48
CA ALA A 82 14.81 0.16 -2.75
C ALA A 82 16.16 -0.46 -3.17
N THR A 83 16.19 -1.75 -3.49
CA THR A 83 17.41 -2.46 -3.94
C THR A 83 17.65 -2.39 -5.44
N ALA A 84 16.78 -1.78 -6.22
CA ALA A 84 16.96 -1.56 -7.66
C ALA A 84 17.66 -0.22 -7.98
N LEU A 85 17.83 0.64 -6.97
CA LEU A 85 18.44 1.95 -7.12
C LEU A 85 19.97 1.86 -7.08
N GLU A 86 20.62 2.73 -7.85
CA GLU A 86 22.06 2.97 -7.71
C GLU A 86 22.37 3.65 -6.38
N GLY A 87 23.58 3.49 -5.88
CA GLY A 87 24.01 4.02 -4.60
C GLY A 87 23.77 3.09 -3.41
N VAL A 88 23.12 1.94 -3.63
CA VAL A 88 22.87 0.90 -2.63
C VAL A 88 23.89 -0.23 -2.78
N ASP A 89 24.54 -0.60 -1.67
CA ASP A 89 25.37 -1.80 -1.61
C ASP A 89 24.48 -3.04 -1.49
N LEU A 90 24.54 -3.90 -2.52
CA LEU A 90 23.74 -5.13 -2.58
C LEU A 90 24.47 -6.35 -1.96
N ASP A 91 25.77 -6.26 -1.80
CA ASP A 91 26.61 -7.35 -1.30
C ASP A 91 26.74 -7.32 0.22
N GLU A 92 26.80 -6.11 0.78
CA GLU A 92 26.91 -5.88 2.23
C GLU A 92 25.70 -5.07 2.75
N PRO A 93 24.59 -5.72 3.11
CA PRO A 93 23.44 -5.04 3.69
C PRO A 93 23.80 -4.28 4.97
N GLY A 94 23.14 -3.15 5.15
CA GLY A 94 23.18 -2.43 6.42
C GLY A 94 22.24 -3.03 7.46
N VAL A 95 22.19 -2.40 8.64
CA VAL A 95 21.29 -2.77 9.74
C VAL A 95 20.53 -1.53 10.18
N ALA A 96 19.22 -1.65 10.36
CA ALA A 96 18.40 -0.64 11.00
C ALA A 96 17.39 -1.30 11.96
N LEU A 97 17.00 -0.55 12.98
CA LEU A 97 15.93 -1.00 13.88
C LEU A 97 14.58 -0.89 13.18
N ASP A 98 13.83 -1.97 13.22
CA ASP A 98 12.45 -1.94 12.77
C ASP A 98 11.55 -1.15 13.76
N ARG A 99 10.25 -1.09 13.46
CA ARG A 99 9.29 -0.38 14.33
C ARG A 99 9.04 -1.05 15.68
N THR A 100 9.48 -2.30 15.85
CA THR A 100 9.38 -3.08 17.09
C THR A 100 10.69 -3.08 17.88
N GLY A 101 11.73 -2.42 17.36
CA GLY A 101 13.04 -2.29 17.98
C GLY A 101 14.01 -3.46 17.71
N HIS A 102 13.68 -4.35 16.77
CA HIS A 102 14.55 -5.44 16.35
C HIS A 102 15.45 -5.01 15.18
N GLU A 103 16.67 -5.48 15.19
CA GLU A 103 17.59 -5.33 14.06
C GLU A 103 17.07 -6.08 12.83
N ASN A 104 17.07 -5.40 11.70
CA ASN A 104 16.67 -5.98 10.42
C ASN A 104 17.70 -5.60 9.35
N PRO A 105 18.14 -6.54 8.49
CA PRO A 105 18.95 -6.21 7.33
C PRO A 105 18.21 -5.24 6.41
N VAL A 106 18.87 -4.14 6.04
CA VAL A 106 18.30 -3.06 5.22
C VAL A 106 19.24 -2.68 4.09
N PRO A 107 18.76 -1.97 3.04
CA PRO A 107 19.64 -1.36 2.06
C PRO A 107 20.69 -0.46 2.73
N ARG A 108 21.96 -0.62 2.35
CA ARG A 108 23.07 0.23 2.80
C ARG A 108 23.37 1.25 1.71
N VAL A 109 23.21 2.51 2.02
CA VAL A 109 23.43 3.61 1.07
C VAL A 109 24.88 4.08 1.16
N VAL A 110 25.64 3.78 0.12
CA VAL A 110 27.09 4.06 0.04
C VAL A 110 27.45 5.07 -1.07
N GLY A 111 26.46 5.52 -1.83
CA GLY A 111 26.64 6.46 -2.94
C GLY A 111 25.35 7.23 -3.24
N PRO A 112 25.37 8.12 -4.25
CA PRO A 112 24.19 8.87 -4.64
C PRO A 112 23.06 7.96 -5.10
N ILE A 113 21.88 8.11 -4.51
CA ILE A 113 20.67 7.39 -4.94
C ILE A 113 20.23 7.91 -6.30
N ARG A 114 20.05 7.00 -7.25
CA ARG A 114 19.53 7.27 -8.59
C ARG A 114 18.70 6.11 -9.10
N ARG A 115 17.65 6.43 -9.84
CA ARG A 115 16.88 5.44 -10.59
C ARG A 115 17.48 5.26 -11.99
N ALA A 116 18.32 4.26 -12.18
CA ALA A 116 18.95 4.00 -13.47
C ALA A 116 18.00 3.38 -14.51
N ARG A 117 16.91 2.77 -14.07
CA ARG A 117 15.93 2.07 -14.93
C ARG A 117 14.56 2.00 -14.28
N PRO A 118 13.47 1.83 -15.06
CA PRO A 118 12.14 1.50 -14.52
C PRO A 118 12.17 0.22 -13.68
N VAL A 119 11.42 0.20 -12.58
CA VAL A 119 11.40 -0.93 -11.64
C VAL A 119 10.07 -1.67 -11.70
N GLU A 120 8.96 -0.94 -11.62
CA GLU A 120 7.60 -1.49 -11.55
C GLU A 120 6.80 -1.24 -12.84
N VAL A 121 7.37 -0.55 -13.83
CA VAL A 121 6.67 -0.16 -15.08
C VAL A 121 6.17 -1.38 -15.85
N ARG A 122 7.02 -2.44 -15.98
CA ARG A 122 6.61 -3.69 -16.60
C ARG A 122 5.39 -4.32 -15.92
N ASP A 123 5.27 -4.15 -14.60
CA ASP A 123 4.15 -4.72 -13.84
C ASP A 123 2.84 -4.00 -14.22
N VAL A 124 2.88 -2.68 -14.46
CA VAL A 124 1.73 -1.91 -14.96
C VAL A 124 1.39 -2.29 -16.39
N GLU A 125 2.38 -2.38 -17.28
CA GLU A 125 2.17 -2.80 -18.67
C GLU A 125 1.52 -4.20 -18.75
N PHE A 126 2.04 -5.14 -17.95
CA PHE A 126 1.47 -6.47 -17.86
C PHE A 126 0.05 -6.45 -17.28
N LEU A 127 -0.17 -5.73 -16.18
CA LEU A 127 -1.48 -5.61 -15.55
C LEU A 127 -2.49 -5.01 -16.54
N ARG A 128 -2.13 -3.95 -17.27
CA ARG A 128 -2.99 -3.35 -18.29
C ARG A 128 -3.29 -4.29 -19.46
N SER A 129 -2.40 -5.22 -19.78
CA SER A 129 -2.61 -6.19 -20.86
C SER A 129 -3.62 -7.29 -20.52
N ILE A 130 -3.97 -7.49 -19.24
CA ILE A 130 -4.79 -8.60 -18.77
C ILE A 130 -6.14 -8.16 -18.15
N THR A 131 -6.38 -6.85 -18.00
CA THR A 131 -7.63 -6.34 -17.42
C THR A 131 -8.03 -4.98 -17.99
N ASP A 132 -9.35 -4.77 -18.13
CA ASP A 132 -9.96 -3.47 -18.45
C ASP A 132 -10.39 -2.68 -17.19
N ARG A 133 -10.20 -3.24 -16.00
CA ARG A 133 -10.48 -2.54 -14.73
C ARG A 133 -9.55 -1.35 -14.56
N ARG A 134 -9.96 -0.41 -13.72
CA ARG A 134 -9.04 0.61 -13.22
C ARG A 134 -7.94 -0.07 -12.41
N ILE A 135 -6.71 0.34 -12.64
CA ILE A 135 -5.54 -0.25 -11.98
C ILE A 135 -4.81 0.75 -11.09
N LYS A 136 -4.35 0.24 -9.97
CA LYS A 136 -3.49 0.94 -9.02
C LYS A 136 -2.18 0.18 -8.88
N ILE A 137 -1.09 0.92 -8.79
CA ILE A 137 0.24 0.36 -8.48
C ILE A 137 0.82 1.03 -7.24
N THR A 138 1.53 0.28 -6.41
CA THR A 138 2.13 0.76 -5.17
C THR A 138 3.64 0.85 -5.30
N VAL A 139 4.23 1.88 -4.70
CA VAL A 139 5.68 2.03 -4.53
C VAL A 139 5.99 2.41 -3.08
N PRO A 140 7.16 2.06 -2.52
CA PRO A 140 7.52 2.53 -1.20
C PRO A 140 7.73 4.04 -1.18
N GLY A 141 7.34 4.68 -0.09
CA GLY A 141 7.54 6.11 0.08
C GLY A 141 8.96 6.48 0.51
N PRO A 142 9.41 7.71 0.20
CA PRO A 142 10.77 8.15 0.44
C PRO A 142 11.12 8.23 1.93
N PHE A 143 10.19 8.65 2.78
CA PHE A 143 10.41 8.68 4.23
C PHE A 143 10.58 7.27 4.78
N THR A 144 9.70 6.35 4.41
CA THR A 144 9.79 4.95 4.83
C THR A 144 11.08 4.29 4.36
N MET A 145 11.51 4.51 3.10
CA MET A 145 12.78 3.97 2.62
C MET A 145 13.97 4.50 3.41
N THR A 146 13.97 5.79 3.78
CA THR A 146 15.01 6.38 4.64
C THR A 146 15.05 5.71 6.00
N GLN A 147 13.90 5.50 6.63
CA GLN A 147 13.81 4.82 7.94
C GLN A 147 14.16 3.31 7.87
N GLN A 148 14.20 2.74 6.67
CA GLN A 148 14.56 1.36 6.38
C GLN A 148 15.90 1.25 5.63
N ALA A 149 16.82 2.19 5.82
CA ALA A 149 18.14 2.18 5.21
C ALA A 149 19.22 2.47 6.26
N GLN A 150 20.42 1.99 6.02
CA GLN A 150 21.63 2.50 6.69
C GLN A 150 22.24 3.57 5.78
N ASN A 151 22.35 4.79 6.29
CA ASN A 151 22.87 5.93 5.53
C ASN A 151 24.37 6.14 5.83
N ASP A 152 25.22 5.70 4.92
CA ASP A 152 26.69 5.90 5.00
C ASP A 152 27.19 6.96 4.00
N HIS A 153 26.27 7.62 3.26
CA HIS A 153 26.68 8.56 2.19
C HIS A 153 26.17 9.99 2.41
N TYR A 154 24.89 10.18 2.75
CA TYR A 154 24.30 11.50 2.90
C TYR A 154 24.57 12.08 4.28
N ALA A 155 24.65 13.42 4.37
CA ALA A 155 24.94 14.12 5.62
C ALA A 155 23.87 13.91 6.71
N ASP A 156 22.63 13.71 6.29
CA ASP A 156 21.46 13.51 7.16
C ASP A 156 20.34 12.73 6.44
N ASP A 157 19.36 12.28 7.23
CA ASP A 157 18.22 11.52 6.73
C ASP A 157 17.30 12.34 5.82
N ARG A 158 17.19 13.65 6.03
CA ARG A 158 16.42 14.53 5.16
C ARG A 158 16.99 14.55 3.75
N SER A 159 18.31 14.67 3.62
CA SER A 159 19.00 14.65 2.32
C SER A 159 18.82 13.31 1.60
N LEU A 160 18.88 12.21 2.34
CA LEU A 160 18.60 10.87 1.80
C LEU A 160 17.14 10.74 1.35
N ALA A 161 16.19 11.21 2.17
CA ALA A 161 14.77 11.15 1.85
C ALA A 161 14.44 11.93 0.56
N LEU A 162 15.06 13.10 0.36
CA LEU A 162 14.89 13.89 -0.85
C LEU A 162 15.47 13.20 -2.09
N ALA A 163 16.61 12.51 -1.95
CA ALA A 163 17.18 11.71 -3.03
C ALA A 163 16.28 10.51 -3.40
N TYR A 164 15.73 9.81 -2.40
CA TYR A 164 14.72 8.78 -2.64
C TYR A 164 13.45 9.37 -3.29
N ALA A 165 13.02 10.55 -2.88
CA ALA A 165 11.85 11.22 -3.45
C ALA A 165 12.00 11.51 -4.95
N GLU A 166 13.19 11.88 -5.41
CA GLU A 166 13.48 12.06 -6.84
C GLU A 166 13.35 10.74 -7.60
N ALA A 167 13.94 9.66 -7.08
CA ALA A 167 13.83 8.34 -7.69
C ALA A 167 12.37 7.82 -7.74
N VAL A 168 11.60 8.07 -6.68
CA VAL A 168 10.16 7.74 -6.63
C VAL A 168 9.39 8.59 -7.64
N ASN A 169 9.64 9.89 -7.74
CA ASN A 169 8.98 10.77 -8.70
C ASN A 169 9.18 10.30 -10.15
N GLU A 170 10.41 9.94 -10.52
CA GLU A 170 10.71 9.40 -11.84
C GLU A 170 9.91 8.11 -12.10
N GLU A 171 9.86 7.20 -11.12
CA GLU A 171 9.06 5.97 -11.24
C GLU A 171 7.58 6.28 -11.41
N LEU A 172 7.01 7.16 -10.59
CA LEU A 172 5.59 7.52 -10.65
C LEU A 172 5.19 8.10 -12.01
N ARG A 173 6.05 8.93 -12.62
CA ARG A 173 5.83 9.47 -13.99
C ARG A 173 5.75 8.36 -15.01
N ASP A 174 6.68 7.42 -14.97
CA ASP A 174 6.71 6.30 -15.90
C ASP A 174 5.55 5.33 -15.69
N LEU A 175 5.15 5.07 -14.43
CA LEU A 175 3.98 4.26 -14.08
C LEU A 175 2.68 4.88 -14.64
N LYS A 176 2.52 6.21 -14.53
CA LYS A 176 1.38 6.92 -15.13
C LYS A 176 1.41 6.83 -16.64
N ALA A 177 2.59 7.01 -17.27
CA ALA A 177 2.77 6.87 -18.71
C ALA A 177 2.49 5.44 -19.21
N ALA A 178 2.79 4.42 -18.41
CA ALA A 178 2.49 3.02 -18.70
C ALA A 178 1.00 2.67 -18.54
N GLY A 179 0.18 3.58 -18.03
CA GLY A 179 -1.27 3.42 -17.94
C GLY A 179 -1.83 3.11 -16.56
N ALA A 180 -1.09 3.38 -15.49
CA ALA A 180 -1.64 3.32 -14.13
C ALA A 180 -2.68 4.43 -13.92
N ASP A 181 -3.93 4.06 -13.59
CA ASP A 181 -4.99 5.03 -13.27
C ASP A 181 -4.69 5.72 -11.94
N VAL A 182 -4.19 4.95 -10.97
CA VAL A 182 -3.86 5.39 -9.61
C VAL A 182 -2.45 4.97 -9.27
N VAL A 183 -1.65 5.87 -8.72
CA VAL A 183 -0.36 5.54 -8.11
C VAL A 183 -0.43 5.74 -6.60
N GLN A 184 0.16 4.82 -5.85
CA GLN A 184 0.14 4.83 -4.39
C GLN A 184 1.56 4.82 -3.83
N ILE A 185 1.81 5.71 -2.87
CA ILE A 185 3.05 5.74 -2.06
C ILE A 185 2.74 5.12 -0.69
N ASP A 186 3.52 4.12 -0.30
CA ASP A 186 3.37 3.45 1.00
C ASP A 186 4.32 4.04 2.03
N GLU A 187 3.76 4.71 3.05
CA GLU A 187 4.47 5.40 4.12
C GLU A 187 4.12 4.88 5.53
N PRO A 188 4.28 3.58 5.80
CA PRO A 188 3.92 3.01 7.11
C PRO A 188 4.78 3.53 8.28
N TYR A 189 5.94 4.11 8.02
CA TYR A 189 6.80 4.65 9.09
C TYR A 189 6.38 6.03 9.59
N LEU A 190 5.50 6.76 8.91
CA LEU A 190 4.95 8.03 9.39
C LEU A 190 4.34 7.90 10.79
N GLN A 191 3.62 6.80 11.04
CA GLN A 191 2.98 6.55 12.32
C GLN A 191 3.92 5.92 13.35
N ALA A 192 4.97 5.23 12.90
CA ALA A 192 5.95 4.61 13.78
C ALA A 192 7.06 5.58 14.25
N ARG A 193 7.30 6.64 13.49
CA ARG A 193 8.37 7.64 13.75
C ARG A 193 7.83 9.07 13.56
N PRO A 194 6.85 9.51 14.36
CA PRO A 194 6.17 10.79 14.14
C PRO A 194 7.08 12.02 14.31
N GLU A 195 8.12 11.96 15.17
CA GLU A 195 9.04 13.08 15.37
C GLU A 195 9.87 13.34 14.10
N PRO A 196 10.67 12.38 13.55
CA PRO A 196 11.34 12.57 12.26
C PRO A 196 10.37 12.87 11.11
N ALA A 197 9.14 12.30 11.14
CA ALA A 197 8.15 12.57 10.12
C ALA A 197 7.77 14.06 10.07
N ARG A 198 7.63 14.74 11.22
CA ARG A 198 7.36 16.18 11.28
C ARG A 198 8.50 17.04 10.73
N GLU A 199 9.73 16.52 10.76
CA GLU A 199 10.88 17.29 10.30
C GLU A 199 10.98 17.35 8.77
N TYR A 200 10.75 16.25 8.05
CA TYR A 200 11.02 16.19 6.62
C TYR A 200 10.08 15.29 5.77
N ALA A 201 9.15 14.54 6.39
CA ALA A 201 8.36 13.58 5.61
C ALA A 201 7.45 14.26 4.59
N LEU A 202 6.77 15.36 4.94
CA LEU A 202 5.90 16.09 4.00
C LEU A 202 6.68 16.62 2.81
N GLU A 203 7.86 17.20 3.04
CA GLU A 203 8.72 17.70 1.97
C GLU A 203 9.12 16.57 1.00
N ALA A 204 9.50 15.42 1.54
CA ALA A 204 9.89 14.26 0.73
C ALA A 204 8.70 13.68 -0.05
N ILE A 205 7.53 13.55 0.57
CA ILE A 205 6.29 13.10 -0.08
C ILE A 205 5.88 14.05 -1.21
N ASP A 206 5.89 15.35 -0.93
CA ASP A 206 5.51 16.38 -1.91
C ASP A 206 6.49 16.45 -3.07
N ARG A 207 7.79 16.21 -2.81
CA ARG A 207 8.81 16.07 -3.86
C ARG A 207 8.55 14.85 -4.73
N ALA A 208 8.21 13.70 -4.13
CA ALA A 208 7.89 12.49 -4.87
C ALA A 208 6.62 12.64 -5.73
N LEU A 209 5.67 13.47 -5.31
CA LEU A 209 4.42 13.73 -6.01
C LEU A 209 4.47 14.97 -6.94
N ASP A 210 5.61 15.65 -7.05
CA ASP A 210 5.71 16.87 -7.86
C ASP A 210 5.44 16.60 -9.34
N GLY A 211 4.44 17.30 -9.90
CA GLY A 211 4.02 17.15 -11.29
C GLY A 211 3.36 15.80 -11.63
N ILE A 212 2.96 15.01 -10.64
CA ILE A 212 2.15 13.80 -10.86
C ILE A 212 0.68 14.19 -10.95
N GLU A 213 0.09 13.97 -12.12
CA GLU A 213 -1.31 14.31 -12.39
C GLU A 213 -2.27 13.16 -12.08
N GLY A 214 -3.53 13.51 -11.77
CA GLY A 214 -4.62 12.57 -11.50
C GLY A 214 -4.61 12.02 -10.07
N GLU A 215 -5.16 10.82 -9.90
CA GLU A 215 -5.32 10.22 -8.58
C GLU A 215 -4.00 9.69 -8.03
N THR A 216 -3.65 10.16 -6.84
CA THR A 216 -2.49 9.72 -6.06
C THR A 216 -2.96 9.33 -4.65
N VAL A 217 -2.47 8.21 -4.13
CA VAL A 217 -2.80 7.72 -2.79
C VAL A 217 -1.55 7.75 -1.92
N LEU A 218 -1.65 8.30 -0.73
CA LEU A 218 -0.69 8.10 0.33
C LEU A 218 -1.26 7.08 1.32
N HIS A 219 -0.67 5.89 1.37
CA HIS A 219 -1.06 4.86 2.32
C HIS A 219 -0.22 4.96 3.58
N THR A 220 -0.89 5.16 4.72
CA THR A 220 -0.26 5.10 6.03
C THR A 220 -0.95 4.05 6.88
N CYS A 221 -0.17 3.16 7.45
CA CYS A 221 -0.64 2.04 8.26
C CYS A 221 0.25 1.83 9.47
N PHE A 222 -0.22 0.98 10.37
CA PHE A 222 0.56 0.57 11.54
C PHE A 222 1.42 -0.67 11.26
N GLY A 223 1.40 -1.19 10.03
CA GLY A 223 2.11 -2.36 9.56
C GLY A 223 1.22 -3.59 9.39
N TYR A 224 1.77 -4.61 8.73
CA TYR A 224 1.03 -5.86 8.53
C TYR A 224 0.48 -6.42 9.85
N ALA A 225 -0.79 -6.77 9.86
CA ALA A 225 -1.48 -7.36 11.01
C ALA A 225 -0.82 -8.67 11.51
N HIS A 226 -0.15 -9.39 10.61
CA HIS A 226 0.66 -10.56 10.94
C HIS A 226 1.81 -10.23 11.90
N VAL A 227 2.42 -9.05 11.77
CA VAL A 227 3.56 -8.59 12.58
C VAL A 227 3.11 -7.73 13.75
N VAL A 228 2.20 -6.78 13.53
CA VAL A 228 1.72 -5.83 14.53
C VAL A 228 0.31 -6.20 14.95
N LYS A 229 0.20 -6.85 16.12
CA LYS A 229 -1.09 -7.32 16.67
C LYS A 229 -1.85 -6.21 17.38
N ASP A 230 -1.17 -5.44 18.21
CA ASP A 230 -1.74 -4.33 18.96
C ASP A 230 -1.52 -3.02 18.19
N LYS A 231 -2.59 -2.46 17.64
CA LYS A 231 -2.54 -1.22 16.87
C LYS A 231 -3.11 -0.06 17.69
N PRO A 232 -2.49 1.13 17.61
CA PRO A 232 -3.05 2.30 18.27
C PRO A 232 -4.38 2.70 17.62
N SER A 233 -5.30 3.26 18.41
CA SER A 233 -6.62 3.72 17.95
C SER A 233 -6.62 5.11 17.30
N GLY A 234 -5.46 5.67 16.98
CA GLY A 234 -5.32 6.99 16.39
C GLY A 234 -4.04 7.18 15.60
N TYR A 235 -4.02 8.23 14.81
CA TYR A 235 -2.93 8.58 13.89
C TYR A 235 -2.23 9.85 14.38
N PRO A 236 -1.03 9.77 14.99
CA PRO A 236 -0.34 10.94 15.57
C PRO A 236 0.14 11.96 14.53
N PHE A 237 0.19 11.58 13.25
CA PHE A 237 0.65 12.42 12.13
C PHE A 237 -0.47 12.70 11.09
N LEU A 238 -1.75 12.46 11.42
CA LEU A 238 -2.83 12.54 10.43
C LEU A 238 -3.12 13.97 9.98
N ARG A 239 -3.15 14.91 10.92
CA ARG A 239 -3.50 16.29 10.64
C ARG A 239 -2.55 16.94 9.63
N GLU A 240 -1.26 16.66 9.77
CA GLU A 240 -0.21 17.18 8.90
C GLU A 240 -0.38 16.66 7.45
N LEU A 241 -0.95 15.46 7.28
CA LEU A 241 -1.20 14.87 5.95
C LEU A 241 -2.30 15.59 5.16
N ASN A 242 -3.11 16.44 5.79
CA ASN A 242 -4.06 17.25 5.04
C ASN A 242 -3.37 18.20 4.06
N ASP A 243 -2.17 18.64 4.39
CA ASP A 243 -1.41 19.61 3.60
C ASP A 243 -0.54 18.97 2.50
N CYS A 244 -0.38 17.62 2.49
CA CYS A 244 0.41 16.94 1.47
C CYS A 244 -0.28 16.97 0.08
N ARG A 245 0.52 16.80 -0.98
CA ARG A 245 0.03 16.81 -2.38
C ARG A 245 -0.81 15.58 -2.76
N ALA A 246 -0.80 14.50 -1.99
CA ALA A 246 -1.61 13.33 -2.29
C ALA A 246 -3.10 13.68 -2.32
N THR A 247 -3.82 13.21 -3.33
CA THR A 247 -5.27 13.45 -3.46
C THR A 247 -6.09 12.56 -2.52
N HIS A 248 -5.56 11.40 -2.17
CA HIS A 248 -6.22 10.42 -1.30
C HIS A 248 -5.31 10.00 -0.15
N LEU A 249 -5.91 9.76 1.02
CA LEU A 249 -5.26 9.13 2.17
C LEU A 249 -5.86 7.76 2.42
N SER A 250 -5.03 6.74 2.47
CA SER A 250 -5.43 5.36 2.79
C SER A 250 -5.08 5.04 4.23
N LEU A 251 -6.10 4.70 5.03
CA LEU A 251 -6.03 4.56 6.48
C LEU A 251 -6.62 3.23 6.94
N GLU A 252 -5.95 2.54 7.86
CA GLU A 252 -6.52 1.41 8.58
C GLU A 252 -7.56 1.91 9.58
N ALA A 253 -8.71 1.25 9.67
CA ALA A 253 -9.74 1.63 10.62
C ALA A 253 -10.45 0.44 11.30
N ALA A 254 -10.50 -0.73 10.67
CA ALA A 254 -11.22 -1.87 11.21
C ALA A 254 -10.47 -2.52 12.38
N GLN A 255 -9.21 -2.94 12.18
CA GLN A 255 -8.40 -3.57 13.22
C GLN A 255 -8.08 -2.61 14.39
N PRO A 256 -7.65 -1.36 14.16
CA PRO A 256 -7.40 -0.42 15.25
C PRO A 256 -8.66 0.09 15.94
N GLY A 257 -9.85 -0.20 15.42
CA GLY A 257 -11.11 0.32 15.97
C GLY A 257 -11.17 1.85 15.90
N LEU A 258 -10.73 2.43 14.78
CA LEU A 258 -10.63 3.87 14.61
C LEU A 258 -11.99 4.55 14.76
N ASP A 259 -12.04 5.62 15.57
CA ASP A 259 -13.20 6.50 15.61
C ASP A 259 -13.25 7.34 14.32
N PRO A 260 -14.32 7.26 13.50
CA PRO A 260 -14.44 8.04 12.28
C PRO A 260 -14.32 9.56 12.48
N GLU A 261 -14.57 10.09 13.67
CA GLU A 261 -14.41 11.54 13.97
C GLU A 261 -12.98 12.05 13.68
N VAL A 262 -11.97 11.17 13.75
CA VAL A 262 -10.59 11.57 13.43
C VAL A 262 -10.42 11.99 11.95
N LEU A 263 -11.29 11.51 11.05
CA LEU A 263 -11.27 11.85 9.63
C LEU A 263 -11.59 13.34 9.36
N ARG A 264 -12.17 14.05 10.32
CA ARG A 264 -12.35 15.53 10.25
C ARG A 264 -11.05 16.29 10.25
N GLN A 265 -9.93 15.65 10.63
CA GLN A 265 -8.61 16.27 10.60
C GLN A 265 -8.06 16.45 9.18
N VAL A 266 -8.65 15.76 8.19
CA VAL A 266 -8.20 15.76 6.79
C VAL A 266 -9.37 16.08 5.83
N PRO A 267 -10.00 17.26 5.98
CA PRO A 267 -11.23 17.62 5.28
C PRO A 267 -11.05 17.76 3.76
N ASP A 268 -9.82 17.95 3.27
CA ASP A 268 -9.55 18.21 1.85
C ASP A 268 -9.20 16.92 1.08
N LYS A 269 -9.10 15.77 1.77
CA LYS A 269 -8.68 14.51 1.18
C LYS A 269 -9.85 13.59 0.85
N THR A 270 -9.72 12.82 -0.21
CA THR A 270 -10.49 11.60 -0.38
C THR A 270 -9.91 10.51 0.53
N ILE A 271 -10.77 9.80 1.24
CA ILE A 271 -10.36 8.78 2.20
C ILE A 271 -10.54 7.39 1.57
N VAL A 272 -9.46 6.62 1.52
CA VAL A 272 -9.50 5.19 1.27
C VAL A 272 -9.50 4.50 2.63
N LEU A 273 -10.70 4.15 3.09
CA LEU A 273 -10.91 3.65 4.44
C LEU A 273 -10.79 2.14 4.51
N GLY A 274 -9.93 1.63 5.38
CA GLY A 274 -9.89 0.24 5.75
C GLY A 274 -11.13 -0.16 6.53
N VAL A 275 -11.85 -1.17 6.03
CA VAL A 275 -13.09 -1.66 6.66
C VAL A 275 -13.09 -3.18 6.86
N LEU A 276 -11.97 -3.84 6.53
CA LEU A 276 -11.74 -5.26 6.80
C LEU A 276 -10.56 -5.42 7.77
N ASP A 277 -10.79 -6.12 8.86
CA ASP A 277 -9.75 -6.49 9.82
C ASP A 277 -8.91 -7.65 9.25
N LEU A 278 -7.61 -7.42 9.11
CA LEU A 278 -6.66 -8.42 8.64
C LEU A 278 -5.89 -9.12 9.77
N GLY A 279 -6.19 -8.79 11.01
CA GLY A 279 -5.65 -9.46 12.22
C GLY A 279 -6.32 -10.79 12.52
N SER A 280 -7.44 -11.07 11.86
CA SER A 280 -8.22 -12.30 11.98
C SER A 280 -8.49 -12.92 10.61
N GLU A 281 -8.50 -14.26 10.56
CA GLU A 281 -8.97 -15.04 9.41
C GLU A 281 -10.50 -15.14 9.35
N GLU A 282 -11.21 -14.68 10.36
CA GLU A 282 -12.67 -14.59 10.35
C GLU A 282 -13.11 -13.66 9.21
N VAL A 283 -14.04 -14.14 8.38
CA VAL A 283 -14.61 -13.36 7.29
C VAL A 283 -15.79 -12.58 7.84
N GLU A 284 -15.69 -11.26 7.84
CA GLU A 284 -16.76 -10.36 8.26
C GLU A 284 -17.98 -10.52 7.36
N THR A 285 -19.19 -10.43 7.94
CA THR A 285 -20.41 -10.38 7.12
C THR A 285 -20.54 -9.02 6.42
N PRO A 286 -21.22 -8.97 5.26
CA PRO A 286 -21.47 -7.70 4.58
C PRO A 286 -22.15 -6.65 5.47
N GLU A 287 -22.98 -7.07 6.41
CA GLU A 287 -23.70 -6.18 7.36
C GLU A 287 -22.73 -5.48 8.32
N VAL A 288 -21.74 -6.20 8.85
CA VAL A 288 -20.70 -5.65 9.72
C VAL A 288 -19.86 -4.62 8.96
N VAL A 289 -19.44 -4.96 7.74
CA VAL A 289 -18.66 -4.06 6.89
C VAL A 289 -19.50 -2.84 6.48
N ALA A 290 -20.76 -3.02 6.10
CA ALA A 290 -21.68 -1.94 5.78
C ALA A 290 -21.90 -0.97 6.94
N GLU A 291 -21.90 -1.48 8.20
CA GLU A 291 -22.01 -0.63 9.37
C GLU A 291 -20.76 0.26 9.55
N ARG A 292 -19.57 -0.30 9.37
CA ARG A 292 -18.31 0.49 9.38
C ARG A 292 -18.33 1.59 8.33
N ILE A 293 -18.81 1.29 7.12
CA ILE A 293 -18.96 2.28 6.03
C ILE A 293 -19.96 3.37 6.43
N ARG A 294 -21.14 3.02 6.98
CA ARG A 294 -22.16 3.99 7.38
C ARG A 294 -21.65 4.95 8.45
N ARG A 295 -20.93 4.45 9.45
CA ARG A 295 -20.30 5.30 10.48
C ARG A 295 -19.32 6.31 9.87
N ALA A 296 -18.53 5.89 8.89
CA ALA A 296 -17.63 6.81 8.19
C ALA A 296 -18.40 7.88 7.38
N LEU A 297 -19.55 7.53 6.80
CA LEU A 297 -20.40 8.45 6.05
C LEU A 297 -21.10 9.52 6.92
N GLU A 298 -21.11 9.38 8.23
CA GLU A 298 -21.54 10.44 9.16
C GLU A 298 -20.55 11.62 9.19
N VAL A 299 -19.31 11.36 8.75
CA VAL A 299 -18.19 12.31 8.83
C VAL A 299 -17.65 12.70 7.46
N VAL A 300 -17.56 11.73 6.52
CA VAL A 300 -16.99 11.90 5.19
C VAL A 300 -18.11 11.77 4.15
N PRO A 301 -18.29 12.74 3.25
CA PRO A 301 -19.30 12.63 2.19
C PRO A 301 -18.98 11.48 1.22
N PRO A 302 -20.01 10.83 0.66
CA PRO A 302 -19.85 9.59 -0.10
C PRO A 302 -18.97 9.73 -1.36
N GLU A 303 -18.86 10.89 -1.94
CA GLU A 303 -17.99 11.19 -3.09
C GLU A 303 -16.49 11.25 -2.73
N ARG A 304 -16.18 11.40 -1.45
CA ARG A 304 -14.82 11.38 -0.91
C ARG A 304 -14.48 10.13 -0.11
N LEU A 305 -15.29 9.07 -0.21
CA LEU A 305 -15.05 7.81 0.48
C LEU A 305 -14.85 6.67 -0.52
N VAL A 306 -13.71 6.03 -0.44
CA VAL A 306 -13.36 4.76 -1.10
C VAL A 306 -13.15 3.72 0.00
N VAL A 307 -13.52 2.47 -0.21
CA VAL A 307 -13.41 1.43 0.81
C VAL A 307 -12.44 0.33 0.40
N ALA A 308 -11.65 -0.15 1.36
CA ALA A 308 -10.57 -1.09 1.16
C ALA A 308 -10.40 -2.03 2.37
N PRO A 309 -9.58 -3.10 2.26
CA PRO A 309 -9.00 -3.72 3.44
C PRO A 309 -8.11 -2.74 4.23
N ASP A 310 -7.87 -3.00 5.51
CA ASP A 310 -7.02 -2.14 6.35
C ASP A 310 -5.59 -1.98 5.80
N CYS A 311 -5.02 -3.05 5.26
CA CYS A 311 -3.65 -3.09 4.75
C CYS A 311 -3.54 -4.11 3.61
N GLY A 312 -2.32 -4.46 3.19
CA GLY A 312 -2.07 -5.54 2.25
C GLY A 312 -2.45 -6.91 2.81
N MET A 313 -3.01 -7.78 1.97
CA MET A 313 -3.59 -9.07 2.35
C MET A 313 -2.61 -10.25 2.23
N LYS A 314 -1.35 -10.00 1.94
CA LYS A 314 -0.29 -10.98 1.61
C LYS A 314 -0.25 -12.21 2.55
N TYR A 315 -0.43 -12.01 3.85
CA TYR A 315 -0.28 -13.05 4.87
C TYR A 315 -1.54 -13.88 5.12
N LEU A 316 -2.70 -13.47 4.61
CA LEU A 316 -3.93 -14.25 4.75
C LEU A 316 -3.92 -15.50 3.85
N PRO A 317 -4.63 -16.58 4.22
CA PRO A 317 -5.02 -17.61 3.28
C PRO A 317 -5.78 -17.00 2.09
N ARG A 318 -5.55 -17.52 0.86
CA ARG A 318 -6.12 -16.92 -0.36
C ARG A 318 -7.65 -16.99 -0.39
N ASP A 319 -8.24 -18.07 0.08
CA ASP A 319 -9.68 -18.25 0.18
C ASP A 319 -10.31 -17.26 1.18
N VAL A 320 -9.67 -17.03 2.31
CA VAL A 320 -10.08 -16.02 3.30
C VAL A 320 -9.99 -14.62 2.68
N ALA A 321 -8.88 -14.29 2.01
CA ALA A 321 -8.71 -13.00 1.34
C ALA A 321 -9.79 -12.75 0.29
N PHE A 322 -10.08 -13.75 -0.54
CA PHE A 322 -11.15 -13.68 -1.54
C PHE A 322 -12.53 -13.48 -0.90
N ALA A 323 -12.85 -14.24 0.17
CA ALA A 323 -14.13 -14.12 0.86
C ALA A 323 -14.29 -12.75 1.52
N LYS A 324 -13.24 -12.20 2.14
CA LYS A 324 -13.24 -10.84 2.70
C LYS A 324 -13.47 -9.77 1.61
N LEU A 325 -12.83 -9.88 0.43
CA LEU A 325 -13.09 -8.95 -0.68
C LEU A 325 -14.53 -9.04 -1.19
N ARG A 326 -15.12 -10.22 -1.22
CA ARG A 326 -16.54 -10.34 -1.57
C ARG A 326 -17.43 -9.63 -0.56
N ALA A 327 -17.19 -9.81 0.74
CA ALA A 327 -17.94 -9.13 1.79
C ALA A 327 -17.82 -7.60 1.68
N LEU A 328 -16.62 -7.09 1.36
CA LEU A 328 -16.37 -5.67 1.09
C LEU A 328 -17.25 -5.14 -0.06
N VAL A 329 -17.25 -5.84 -1.19
CA VAL A 329 -17.99 -5.41 -2.40
C VAL A 329 -19.50 -5.47 -2.15
N GLU A 330 -19.98 -6.53 -1.52
CA GLU A 330 -21.40 -6.69 -1.17
C GLU A 330 -21.85 -5.59 -0.19
N ALA A 331 -21.05 -5.27 0.81
CA ALA A 331 -21.32 -4.18 1.75
C ALA A 331 -21.38 -2.81 1.06
N ALA A 332 -20.41 -2.51 0.20
CA ALA A 332 -20.39 -1.27 -0.57
C ALA A 332 -21.63 -1.15 -1.47
N ALA A 333 -22.06 -2.24 -2.11
CA ALA A 333 -23.26 -2.28 -2.93
C ALA A 333 -24.53 -2.02 -2.11
N GLN A 334 -24.67 -2.62 -0.92
CA GLN A 334 -25.80 -2.37 0.00
C GLN A 334 -25.88 -0.89 0.41
N VAL A 335 -24.75 -0.26 0.74
CA VAL A 335 -24.72 1.14 1.13
C VAL A 335 -25.01 2.06 -0.06
N ARG A 336 -24.43 1.80 -1.24
CA ARG A 336 -24.70 2.55 -2.48
C ARG A 336 -26.19 2.56 -2.81
N SER A 337 -26.87 1.40 -2.72
CA SER A 337 -28.30 1.27 -2.99
C SER A 337 -29.15 2.18 -2.08
N ARG A 338 -28.81 2.28 -0.80
CA ARG A 338 -29.52 3.13 0.16
C ARG A 338 -29.31 4.63 -0.12
N LEU A 339 -28.07 5.02 -0.46
CA LEU A 339 -27.76 6.41 -0.82
C LEU A 339 -28.54 6.86 -2.07
N GLY A 340 -28.64 6.00 -3.09
CA GLY A 340 -29.43 6.27 -4.28
C GLY A 340 -30.94 6.40 -4.00
N ALA A 341 -31.49 5.56 -3.11
CA ALA A 341 -32.89 5.64 -2.72
C ALA A 341 -33.21 6.93 -1.95
N SER A 342 -32.29 7.41 -1.09
CA SER A 342 -32.46 8.65 -0.35
C SER A 342 -32.41 9.89 -1.24
N ALA A 343 -31.57 9.90 -2.28
CA ALA A 343 -31.47 10.99 -3.24
C ALA A 343 -32.73 11.11 -4.15
N GLY A 344 -33.39 9.98 -4.47
CA GLY A 344 -34.60 9.95 -5.26
C GLY A 344 -35.87 10.38 -4.49
N LEU A 345 -35.84 10.47 -3.16
CA LEU A 345 -36.93 10.93 -2.31
C LEU A 345 -36.88 12.45 -2.03
N SER A 346 -35.79 13.11 -2.41
CA SER A 346 -35.54 14.54 -2.17
C SER A 346 -35.70 15.40 -3.44
N SER A 347 -36.05 14.77 -4.56
CA SER A 347 -36.36 15.39 -5.86
C SER A 347 -37.87 15.35 -6.13
#